data_7da2a56e301fe3a8bd94a6b0e84d92f3
#
_entry.id   7da2a56e301fe3a8bd94a6b0e84d92f3
#
_cell.length_a   1.000
_cell.length_b   1.000
_cell.length_c   1.000
_cell.angle_alpha   90.00
_cell.angle_beta   90.00
_cell.angle_gamma   90.00
#
_symmetry.space_group_name_H-M   'P 1'
#
loop_
_entity.id
_entity.type
_entity.pdbx_description
1 polymer ?
#
loop_
_entity_poly.entity_id
_entity_poly.type
_entity_poly.pdbx_seq_one_letter_code
_entity_poly.pdbx_strand_id
1 'polypeptide(L)'
;MKIYLDNCCFNRPYDDQTQIRISLETQAKLYVQDLVKNKKLNLVTSYVLWYENGQNPYETKRTAISEFIQRNSTEYIDIDKTDVIKSKAEEIMKTGIKMKDAYHIACAIYSSCDCFLSTDDRLLKHKTNEIQVLNPIDFIRRLEGDLNG
;
A
#
# COMPACT_ATOMS: atom_id res chain seq x y z
N MET A 1 -13.40 3.86 4.99
CA MET A 1 -11.98 4.28 4.89
C MET A 1 -11.31 3.61 3.70
N LYS A 2 -10.64 4.39 2.89
CA LYS A 2 -9.88 3.89 1.73
C LYS A 2 -8.41 3.80 2.07
N ILE A 3 -7.78 2.68 1.72
CA ILE A 3 -6.35 2.47 1.93
C ILE A 3 -5.68 2.02 0.64
N TYR A 4 -4.38 2.29 0.55
CA TYR A 4 -3.50 1.77 -0.49
C TYR A 4 -2.36 1.03 0.19
N LEU A 5 -2.09 -0.20 -0.24
CA LEU A 5 -1.00 -1.02 0.29
C LEU A 5 0.16 -1.01 -0.70
N ASP A 6 1.33 -0.58 -0.23
CA ASP A 6 2.56 -0.65 -1.00
C ASP A 6 2.95 -2.12 -1.26
N ASN A 7 3.68 -2.35 -2.34
CA ASN A 7 4.08 -3.71 -2.72
C ASN A 7 4.85 -4.44 -1.62
N CYS A 8 5.68 -3.72 -0.86
CA CYS A 8 6.42 -4.33 0.25
C CYS A 8 5.48 -4.94 1.31
N CYS A 9 4.30 -4.38 1.52
CA CYS A 9 3.31 -4.93 2.43
C CYS A 9 2.80 -6.29 1.94
N PHE A 10 2.53 -6.41 0.65
CA PHE A 10 2.08 -7.68 0.07
C PHE A 10 3.16 -8.76 0.17
N ASN A 11 4.42 -8.38 0.11
CA ASN A 11 5.54 -9.31 0.16
C ASN A 11 5.97 -9.69 1.57
N ARG A 12 5.59 -8.93 2.61
CA ARG A 12 6.02 -9.15 3.99
C ARG A 12 5.80 -10.57 4.50
N PRO A 13 4.65 -11.23 4.24
CA PRO A 13 4.44 -12.61 4.68
C PRO A 13 5.45 -13.62 4.12
N TYR A 14 6.13 -13.28 3.03
CA TYR A 14 7.12 -14.15 2.38
C TYR A 14 8.56 -13.83 2.79
N ASP A 15 8.76 -12.78 3.58
CA ASP A 15 10.08 -12.37 4.08
C ASP A 15 10.48 -13.21 5.31
N ASP A 16 11.70 -13.01 5.81
CA ASP A 16 12.25 -13.77 6.92
C ASP A 16 11.51 -13.47 8.23
N GLN A 17 10.62 -14.37 8.63
CA GLN A 17 9.79 -14.21 9.82
C GLN A 17 10.56 -14.41 11.15
N THR A 18 11.84 -14.78 11.09
CA THR A 18 12.65 -14.84 12.30
C THR A 18 13.00 -13.47 12.83
N GLN A 19 12.90 -12.42 11.99
CA GLN A 19 13.07 -11.04 12.41
C GLN A 19 11.77 -10.54 13.03
N ILE A 20 11.84 -10.05 14.27
CA ILE A 20 10.65 -9.64 15.05
C ILE A 20 9.84 -8.58 14.31
N ARG A 21 10.52 -7.56 13.78
CA ARG A 21 9.84 -6.48 13.04
C ARG A 21 9.04 -7.03 11.86
N ILE A 22 9.66 -7.91 11.07
CA ILE A 22 9.02 -8.50 9.89
C ILE A 22 7.80 -9.32 10.32
N SER A 23 7.94 -10.13 11.38
CA SER A 23 6.83 -10.93 11.90
C SER A 23 5.66 -10.04 12.36
N LEU A 24 5.93 -8.95 13.06
CA LEU A 24 4.89 -8.04 13.51
C LEU A 24 4.21 -7.33 12.35
N GLU A 25 4.99 -6.89 11.36
CA GLU A 25 4.44 -6.25 10.17
C GLU A 25 3.59 -7.21 9.35
N THR A 26 4.01 -8.48 9.27
CA THR A 26 3.24 -9.54 8.63
C THR A 26 1.89 -9.75 9.31
N GLN A 27 1.88 -9.85 10.63
CA GLN A 27 0.66 -10.03 11.40
C GLN A 27 -0.29 -8.84 11.20
N ALA A 28 0.25 -7.63 11.24
CA ALA A 28 -0.53 -6.41 11.02
C ALA A 28 -1.12 -6.39 9.61
N LYS A 29 -0.32 -6.71 8.60
CA LYS A 29 -0.78 -6.76 7.20
C LYS A 29 -1.88 -7.78 7.00
N LEU A 30 -1.75 -8.96 7.60
CA LEU A 30 -2.78 -10.00 7.49
C LEU A 30 -4.08 -9.58 8.15
N TYR A 31 -4.01 -8.86 9.27
CA TYR A 31 -5.19 -8.28 9.90
C TYR A 31 -5.88 -7.24 9.01
N VAL A 32 -5.09 -6.35 8.39
CA VAL A 32 -5.61 -5.37 7.43
C VAL A 32 -6.27 -6.09 6.25
N GLN A 33 -5.65 -7.16 5.76
CA GLN A 33 -6.17 -7.97 4.67
C GLN A 33 -7.55 -8.56 5.02
N ASP A 34 -7.73 -9.04 6.24
CA ASP A 34 -9.00 -9.56 6.70
C ASP A 34 -10.07 -8.46 6.76
N LEU A 35 -9.71 -7.25 7.19
CA LEU A 35 -10.62 -6.12 7.17
C LEU A 35 -11.07 -5.77 5.75
N VAL A 36 -10.15 -5.88 4.78
CA VAL A 36 -10.47 -5.67 3.36
C VAL A 36 -11.41 -6.75 2.86
N LYS A 37 -11.13 -8.02 3.16
CA LYS A 37 -11.97 -9.15 2.75
C LYS A 37 -13.38 -9.03 3.31
N ASN A 38 -13.51 -8.55 4.53
CA ASN A 38 -14.78 -8.39 5.23
C ASN A 38 -15.46 -7.06 4.91
N LYS A 39 -14.95 -6.31 3.93
CA LYS A 39 -15.50 -5.05 3.44
C LYS A 39 -15.58 -3.96 4.50
N LYS A 40 -14.73 -4.04 5.51
CA LYS A 40 -14.58 -3.00 6.54
C LYS A 40 -13.62 -1.90 6.12
N LEU A 41 -12.73 -2.20 5.17
CA LEU A 41 -11.83 -1.26 4.53
C LEU A 41 -11.96 -1.40 3.01
N ASN A 42 -11.83 -0.28 2.31
CA ASN A 42 -11.80 -0.26 0.85
C ASN A 42 -10.35 -0.23 0.37
N LEU A 43 -9.99 -1.20 -0.46
CA LEU A 43 -8.64 -1.31 -1.00
C LEU A 43 -8.58 -0.69 -2.39
N VAL A 44 -7.71 0.30 -2.54
CA VAL A 44 -7.39 0.89 -3.83
C VAL A 44 -6.12 0.23 -4.36
N THR A 45 -6.15 -0.21 -5.60
CA THR A 45 -4.97 -0.74 -6.30
C THR A 45 -4.77 0.02 -7.60
N SER A 46 -3.66 -0.24 -8.30
CA SER A 46 -3.31 0.54 -9.48
C SER A 46 -2.54 -0.28 -10.49
N TYR A 47 -2.46 0.26 -11.72
CA TYR A 47 -1.60 -0.29 -12.77
C TYR A 47 -0.14 -0.33 -12.33
N VAL A 48 0.29 0.61 -11.47
CA VAL A 48 1.67 0.64 -10.94
C VAL A 48 1.93 -0.58 -10.07
N LEU A 49 1.00 -0.88 -9.16
CA LEU A 49 1.11 -2.04 -8.28
C LEU A 49 1.04 -3.34 -9.09
N TRP A 50 0.15 -3.41 -10.05
CA TRP A 50 0.00 -4.57 -10.93
C TRP A 50 1.29 -4.84 -11.69
N TYR A 51 1.88 -3.80 -12.28
CA TYR A 51 3.15 -3.89 -13.01
C TYR A 51 4.28 -4.33 -12.08
N GLU A 52 4.39 -3.74 -10.90
CA GLU A 52 5.46 -4.07 -9.95
C GLU A 52 5.36 -5.53 -9.50
N ASN A 53 4.15 -5.98 -9.17
CA ASN A 53 3.96 -7.38 -8.80
C ASN A 53 4.27 -8.32 -9.97
N GLY A 54 3.99 -7.90 -11.19
CA GLY A 54 4.31 -8.67 -12.39
C GLY A 54 5.81 -8.89 -12.59
N GLN A 55 6.65 -8.06 -11.99
CA GLN A 55 8.11 -8.21 -12.02
C GLN A 55 8.63 -9.17 -10.95
N ASN A 56 7.79 -9.65 -10.06
CA ASN A 56 8.18 -10.58 -9.01
C ASN A 56 8.60 -11.92 -9.65
N PRO A 57 9.87 -12.36 -9.44
CA PRO A 57 10.36 -13.57 -10.09
C PRO A 57 9.79 -14.88 -9.51
N TYR A 58 9.15 -14.81 -8.34
CA TYR A 58 8.61 -16.00 -7.67
C TYR A 58 7.13 -16.16 -8.04
N GLU A 59 6.85 -17.16 -8.88
CA GLU A 59 5.52 -17.38 -9.46
C GLU A 59 4.44 -17.56 -8.41
N THR A 60 4.71 -18.35 -7.37
CA THR A 60 3.71 -18.66 -6.33
C THR A 60 3.21 -17.41 -5.63
N LYS A 61 4.13 -16.57 -5.17
CA LYS A 61 3.72 -15.34 -4.48
C LYS A 61 3.19 -14.29 -5.43
N ARG A 62 3.75 -14.19 -6.66
CA ARG A 62 3.21 -13.29 -7.69
C ARG A 62 1.73 -13.60 -7.98
N THR A 63 1.42 -14.87 -8.16
CA THR A 63 0.06 -15.34 -8.42
C THR A 63 -0.86 -15.07 -7.24
N ALA A 64 -0.43 -15.38 -6.02
CA ALA A 64 -1.22 -15.16 -4.81
C ALA A 64 -1.56 -13.70 -4.62
N ILE A 65 -0.59 -12.81 -4.81
CA ILE A 65 -0.79 -11.37 -4.69
C ILE A 65 -1.74 -10.86 -5.78
N SER A 66 -1.56 -11.31 -7.03
CA SER A 66 -2.43 -10.94 -8.15
C SER A 66 -3.88 -11.36 -7.89
N GLU A 67 -4.09 -12.58 -7.40
CA GLU A 67 -5.43 -13.07 -7.08
C GLU A 67 -6.08 -12.26 -5.97
N PHE A 68 -5.33 -11.93 -4.92
CA PHE A 68 -5.84 -11.11 -3.84
C PHE A 68 -6.28 -9.74 -4.34
N ILE A 69 -5.44 -9.09 -5.16
CA ILE A 69 -5.74 -7.78 -5.75
C ILE A 69 -7.01 -7.86 -6.59
N GLN A 70 -7.12 -8.86 -7.47
CA GLN A 70 -8.27 -9.01 -8.35
C GLN A 70 -9.58 -9.22 -7.58
N ARG A 71 -9.52 -10.01 -6.51
CA ARG A 71 -10.72 -10.36 -5.75
C ARG A 71 -11.18 -9.28 -4.77
N ASN A 72 -10.26 -8.46 -4.28
CA ASN A 72 -10.54 -7.62 -3.13
C ASN A 72 -10.39 -6.12 -3.38
N SER A 73 -9.96 -5.69 -4.57
CA SER A 73 -9.87 -4.26 -4.90
C SER A 73 -11.27 -3.68 -5.05
N THR A 74 -11.53 -2.60 -4.33
CA THR A 74 -12.77 -1.84 -4.49
C THR A 74 -12.65 -0.80 -5.60
N GLU A 75 -11.42 -0.34 -5.86
CA GLU A 75 -11.14 0.66 -6.87
C GLU A 75 -9.78 0.35 -7.50
N TYR A 76 -9.71 0.42 -8.82
CA TYR A 76 -8.49 0.19 -9.58
C TYR A 76 -8.19 1.40 -10.45
N ILE A 77 -6.99 1.97 -10.31
CA ILE A 77 -6.55 3.10 -11.11
C ILE A 77 -5.84 2.54 -12.34
N ASP A 78 -6.46 2.70 -13.50
CA ASP A 78 -5.94 2.17 -14.76
C ASP A 78 -4.91 3.11 -15.38
N ILE A 79 -4.15 2.58 -16.33
CA ILE A 79 -3.06 3.29 -17.01
C ILE A 79 -3.53 4.52 -17.79
N ASP A 80 -4.82 4.59 -18.14
CA ASP A 80 -5.38 5.77 -18.82
C ASP A 80 -5.27 7.04 -17.97
N LYS A 81 -5.04 6.92 -16.66
CA LYS A 81 -4.83 8.05 -15.74
C LYS A 81 -3.37 8.44 -15.60
N THR A 82 -2.46 7.83 -16.39
CA THR A 82 -1.02 7.98 -16.17
C THR A 82 -0.51 9.42 -16.26
N ASP A 83 -1.14 10.26 -17.10
CA ASP A 83 -0.70 11.65 -17.22
C ASP A 83 -0.91 12.44 -15.94
N VAL A 84 -2.09 12.27 -15.30
CA VAL A 84 -2.40 12.92 -14.03
C VAL A 84 -1.52 12.37 -12.92
N ILE A 85 -1.35 11.04 -12.89
CA ILE A 85 -0.51 10.36 -11.90
C ILE A 85 0.94 10.81 -12.03
N LYS A 86 1.47 10.86 -13.25
CA LYS A 86 2.84 11.29 -13.50
C LYS A 86 3.09 12.72 -13.01
N SER A 87 2.16 13.62 -13.28
CA SER A 87 2.28 15.02 -12.86
C SER A 87 2.39 15.12 -11.33
N LYS A 88 1.55 14.40 -10.61
CA LYS A 88 1.59 14.34 -9.14
C LYS A 88 2.86 13.66 -8.63
N ALA A 89 3.26 12.56 -9.28
CA ALA A 89 4.47 11.84 -8.90
C ALA A 89 5.72 12.72 -9.05
N GLU A 90 5.78 13.56 -10.08
CA GLU A 90 6.89 14.49 -10.28
C GLU A 90 7.02 15.49 -9.12
N GLU A 91 5.88 15.99 -8.61
CA GLU A 91 5.88 16.84 -7.42
C GLU A 91 6.46 16.11 -6.21
N ILE A 92 6.03 14.87 -6.01
CA ILE A 92 6.48 14.05 -4.88
C ILE A 92 7.97 13.73 -5.01
N MET A 93 8.44 13.45 -6.23
CA MET A 93 9.86 13.16 -6.48
C MET A 93 10.77 14.34 -6.09
N LYS A 94 10.28 15.55 -6.16
CA LYS A 94 11.05 16.74 -5.75
C LYS A 94 11.40 16.74 -4.26
N THR A 95 10.69 15.97 -3.46
CA THR A 95 10.96 15.82 -2.03
C THR A 95 12.00 14.73 -1.73
N GLY A 96 12.54 14.07 -2.77
CA GLY A 96 13.55 13.02 -2.61
C GLY A 96 13.00 11.60 -2.67
N ILE A 97 11.72 11.42 -2.95
CA ILE A 97 11.11 10.10 -3.09
C ILE A 97 11.45 9.54 -4.47
N LYS A 98 11.76 8.24 -4.55
CA LYS A 98 12.07 7.57 -5.81
C LYS A 98 10.83 7.47 -6.69
N MET A 99 11.05 7.41 -8.00
CA MET A 99 9.99 7.44 -9.01
C MET A 99 8.88 6.40 -8.75
N LYS A 100 9.24 5.13 -8.54
CA LYS A 100 8.25 4.07 -8.34
C LYS A 100 7.37 4.34 -7.11
N ASP A 101 8.00 4.71 -6.01
CA ASP A 101 7.31 5.03 -4.77
C ASP A 101 6.42 6.25 -4.92
N ALA A 102 6.92 7.27 -5.64
CA ALA A 102 6.16 8.48 -5.92
C ALA A 102 4.90 8.17 -6.74
N TYR A 103 4.98 7.26 -7.70
CA TYR A 103 3.83 6.85 -8.49
C TYR A 103 2.77 6.14 -7.64
N HIS A 104 3.19 5.28 -6.71
CA HIS A 104 2.26 4.63 -5.78
C HIS A 104 1.55 5.66 -4.90
N ILE A 105 2.29 6.59 -4.32
CA ILE A 105 1.70 7.64 -3.47
C ILE A 105 0.76 8.52 -4.29
N ALA A 106 1.16 8.88 -5.51
CA ALA A 106 0.33 9.67 -6.41
C ALA A 106 -0.99 8.98 -6.73
N CYS A 107 -0.97 7.66 -6.96
CA CYS A 107 -2.19 6.88 -7.17
C CYS A 107 -3.11 6.93 -5.95
N ALA A 108 -2.55 6.77 -4.76
CA ALA A 108 -3.31 6.83 -3.52
C ALA A 108 -3.95 8.20 -3.31
N ILE A 109 -3.22 9.26 -3.58
CA ILE A 109 -3.73 10.64 -3.48
C ILE A 109 -4.84 10.87 -4.51
N TYR A 110 -4.64 10.41 -5.74
CA TYR A 110 -5.62 10.55 -6.81
C TYR A 110 -6.97 9.93 -6.44
N SER A 111 -6.96 8.78 -5.80
CA SER A 111 -8.18 8.09 -5.34
C SER A 111 -8.69 8.59 -3.99
N SER A 112 -8.10 9.62 -3.44
CA SER A 112 -8.49 10.18 -2.14
C SER A 112 -8.41 9.12 -1.02
N CYS A 113 -7.35 8.31 -1.03
CA CYS A 113 -7.11 7.37 0.05
C CYS A 113 -6.84 8.10 1.36
N ASP A 114 -7.34 7.54 2.44
CA ASP A 114 -7.07 8.08 3.78
C ASP A 114 -5.65 7.73 4.23
N CYS A 115 -5.18 6.54 3.90
CA CYS A 115 -3.87 6.04 4.31
C CYS A 115 -3.15 5.32 3.18
N PHE A 116 -1.84 5.51 3.14
CA PHE A 116 -0.90 4.75 2.35
C PHE A 116 -0.05 3.91 3.30
N LEU A 117 -0.11 2.59 3.19
CA LEU A 117 0.59 1.69 4.11
C LEU A 117 1.86 1.16 3.47
N SER A 118 2.98 1.30 4.17
CA SER A 118 4.29 0.83 3.71
C SER A 118 5.12 0.32 4.88
N THR A 119 6.07 -0.57 4.59
CA THR A 119 7.09 -1.01 5.55
C THR A 119 8.46 -0.37 5.27
N ASP A 120 8.54 0.48 4.26
CA ASP A 120 9.78 1.16 3.86
C ASP A 120 9.98 2.43 4.70
N ASP A 121 11.03 2.45 5.52
CA ASP A 121 11.34 3.57 6.41
C ASP A 121 11.55 4.89 5.67
N ARG A 122 12.05 4.83 4.44
CA ARG A 122 12.25 6.05 3.63
C ARG A 122 10.91 6.71 3.31
N LEU A 123 9.92 5.90 2.94
CA LEU A 123 8.57 6.39 2.67
C LEU A 123 7.88 6.86 3.95
N LEU A 124 8.09 6.15 5.05
CA LEU A 124 7.47 6.49 6.34
C LEU A 124 7.94 7.85 6.87
N LYS A 125 9.10 8.33 6.41
CA LYS A 125 9.62 9.66 6.74
C LYS A 125 9.00 10.77 5.91
N HIS A 126 8.34 10.43 4.80
CA HIS A 126 7.70 11.41 3.93
C HIS A 126 6.48 12.01 4.63
N LYS A 127 6.50 13.32 4.81
CA LYS A 127 5.41 14.04 5.45
C LYS A 127 4.66 14.87 4.42
N THR A 128 3.35 14.62 4.34
CA THR A 128 2.45 15.37 3.47
C THR A 128 1.11 15.51 4.18
N ASN A 129 0.39 16.58 3.91
CA ASN A 129 -0.96 16.77 4.43
C ASN A 129 -2.03 16.20 3.48
N GLU A 130 -1.63 15.61 2.36
CA GLU A 130 -2.56 15.06 1.38
C GLU A 130 -2.96 13.62 1.71
N ILE A 131 -2.11 12.88 2.41
CA ILE A 131 -2.36 11.48 2.78
C ILE A 131 -1.48 11.10 3.96
N GLN A 132 -1.98 10.20 4.81
CA GLN A 132 -1.19 9.64 5.90
C GLN A 132 -0.38 8.44 5.40
N VAL A 133 0.94 8.48 5.59
CA VAL A 133 1.84 7.38 5.25
C VAL A 133 2.20 6.65 6.54
N LEU A 134 1.75 5.41 6.69
CA LEU A 134 1.85 4.65 7.94
C LEU A 134 2.38 3.24 7.72
N ASN A 135 3.12 2.74 8.70
CA ASN A 135 3.41 1.31 8.81
C ASN A 135 2.11 0.59 9.19
N PRO A 136 1.88 -0.64 8.70
CA PRO A 136 0.67 -1.40 9.06
C PRO A 136 0.43 -1.54 10.56
N ILE A 137 1.49 -1.65 11.36
CA ILE A 137 1.37 -1.74 12.82
C ILE A 137 0.76 -0.45 13.38
N ASP A 138 1.27 0.70 12.96
CA ASP A 138 0.78 2.00 13.40
C ASP A 138 -0.64 2.26 12.92
N PHE A 139 -0.97 1.79 11.73
CA PHE A 139 -2.32 1.90 11.20
C PHE A 139 -3.33 1.17 12.09
N ILE A 140 -3.02 -0.06 12.50
CA ILE A 140 -3.89 -0.83 13.40
C ILE A 140 -4.06 -0.13 14.74
N ARG A 141 -2.98 0.41 15.29
CA ARG A 141 -3.03 1.16 16.54
C ARG A 141 -3.98 2.34 16.43
N ARG A 142 -3.97 3.05 15.30
CA ARG A 142 -4.89 4.16 15.06
C ARG A 142 -6.34 3.70 14.97
N LEU A 143 -6.58 2.59 14.24
CA LEU A 143 -7.94 2.04 14.14
C LEU A 143 -8.50 1.70 15.51
N GLU A 144 -7.72 1.05 16.35
CA GLU A 144 -8.13 0.69 17.71
C GLU A 144 -8.34 1.93 18.57
N GLY A 145 -7.47 2.93 18.44
CA GLY A 145 -7.62 4.21 19.14
C GLY A 145 -8.89 4.92 18.75
N ASP A 146 -9.24 4.94 17.47
CA ASP A 146 -10.47 5.54 16.98
C ASP A 146 -11.71 4.81 17.49
N LEU A 147 -11.62 3.48 17.65
CA LEU A 147 -12.72 2.68 18.18
C LEU A 147 -12.88 2.80 19.69
N ASN A 148 -11.79 3.01 20.41
CA ASN A 148 -11.75 3.01 21.87
C ASN A 148 -11.65 4.42 22.47
N GLY A 149 -11.40 5.38 21.63
CA GLY A 149 -11.20 6.75 22.05
C GLY A 149 -12.28 7.66 21.62
#